data_d4de6497b95ad169fd4bef581b7dd5d4
#
_entry.id   d4de6497b95ad169fd4bef581b7dd5d4
#
_cell.length_a   1.000
_cell.length_b   1.000
_cell.length_c   1.000
_cell.angle_alpha   90.00
_cell.angle_beta   90.00
_cell.angle_gamma   90.00
#
_symmetry.space_group_name_H-M   'P 1'
#
loop_
_entity.id
_entity.type
_entity.pdbx_description
1 polymer ?
#
loop_
_entity_poly.entity_id
_entity_poly.type
_entity_poly.pdbx_seq_one_letter_code
_entity_poly.pdbx_strand_id
1 'polypeptide(L)'
;MHKKNKSIWLIASLCFLSSNLAASVEDYLPQDVGPTSSRYGGIGLIELPSARFSKEGNLRLGITSSWPYEVTALMATPFPWMEAVYRYTEIKNDLYSDIPAFSGNQTLKDKGFDFKF
;
A
#
# COMPACT_ATOMS: atom_id res chain seq x y z
N MET A 1 17.41 47.10 46.94
CA MET A 1 17.89 46.68 45.58
C MET A 1 17.55 45.20 45.37
N HIS A 2 16.41 44.88 44.73
CA HIS A 2 16.00 43.51 44.47
C HIS A 2 16.57 43.08 43.13
N LYS A 3 17.61 42.28 43.16
CA LYS A 3 18.19 41.62 41.98
C LYS A 3 17.25 40.47 41.63
N LYS A 4 16.30 40.70 40.73
CA LYS A 4 15.39 39.65 40.19
C LYS A 4 16.23 38.56 39.57
N ASN A 5 16.16 37.34 40.10
CA ASN A 5 16.78 36.13 39.57
C ASN A 5 16.17 35.75 38.21
N LYS A 6 16.69 36.33 37.13
CA LYS A 6 16.31 36.01 35.75
C LYS A 6 16.66 34.56 35.37
N SER A 7 17.59 33.94 36.11
CA SER A 7 18.01 32.56 35.88
C SER A 7 16.93 31.51 36.22
N ILE A 8 16.07 31.79 37.21
CA ILE A 8 15.02 30.85 37.62
C ILE A 8 13.92 30.73 36.52
N TRP A 9 13.60 31.84 35.88
CA TRP A 9 12.61 31.84 34.78
C TRP A 9 13.10 31.14 33.52
N LEU A 10 14.40 31.20 33.22
CA LEU A 10 15.04 30.49 32.10
C LEU A 10 15.01 28.97 32.32
N ILE A 11 15.28 28.52 33.54
CA ILE A 11 15.25 27.09 33.88
C ILE A 11 13.81 26.56 33.86
N ALA A 12 12.84 27.30 34.37
CA ALA A 12 11.43 26.91 34.31
C ALA A 12 10.89 26.84 32.86
N SER A 13 11.31 27.77 31.98
CA SER A 13 10.96 27.76 30.56
C SER A 13 11.57 26.56 29.82
N LEU A 14 12.79 26.17 30.18
CA LEU A 14 13.47 25.01 29.55
C LEU A 14 12.81 23.67 29.95
N CYS A 15 12.33 23.57 31.20
CA CYS A 15 11.57 22.37 31.64
C CYS A 15 10.21 22.23 30.98
N PHE A 16 9.55 23.33 30.59
CA PHE A 16 8.28 23.28 29.86
C PHE A 16 8.44 22.85 28.39
N LEU A 17 9.60 23.08 27.78
CA LEU A 17 9.86 22.60 26.41
C LEU A 17 10.20 21.10 26.33
N SER A 18 10.64 20.49 27.42
CA SER A 18 11.02 19.07 27.44
C SER A 18 9.86 18.10 27.63
N SER A 19 8.67 18.58 28.02
CA SER A 19 7.52 17.74 28.29
C SER A 19 6.76 17.26 27.02
N ASN A 20 7.10 17.77 25.84
CA ASN A 20 6.42 17.41 24.58
C ASN A 20 7.24 16.49 23.66
N LEU A 21 8.38 15.98 24.13
CA LEU A 21 9.24 15.10 23.32
C LEU A 21 9.13 13.62 23.68
N ALA A 22 8.13 13.21 24.45
CA ALA A 22 7.81 11.80 24.61
C ALA A 22 6.90 11.36 23.44
N ALA A 23 7.45 11.30 22.23
CA ALA A 23 6.82 10.53 21.19
C ALA A 23 6.83 9.07 21.65
N SER A 24 5.66 8.52 21.89
CA SER A 24 5.48 7.10 22.22
C SER A 24 5.96 6.27 21.03
N VAL A 25 6.65 5.16 21.29
CA VAL A 25 6.99 4.19 20.23
C VAL A 25 5.73 3.72 19.49
N GLU A 26 4.58 3.78 20.15
CA GLU A 26 3.28 3.46 19.58
C GLU A 26 2.85 4.43 18.46
N ASP A 27 3.34 5.68 18.47
CA ASP A 27 3.06 6.66 17.41
C ASP A 27 3.80 6.33 16.10
N TYR A 28 4.86 5.53 16.17
CA TYR A 28 5.65 5.09 15.01
C TYR A 28 5.26 3.69 14.52
N LEU A 29 4.52 2.95 15.32
CA LEU A 29 3.97 1.68 14.86
C LEU A 29 2.68 1.97 14.10
N PRO A 30 2.54 1.51 12.83
CA PRO A 30 1.28 1.62 12.14
C PRO A 30 0.22 0.89 12.96
N GLN A 31 -0.65 1.63 13.61
CA GLN A 31 -1.69 1.11 14.52
C GLN A 31 -2.72 0.24 13.82
N ASP A 32 -2.69 0.21 12.50
CA ASP A 32 -3.54 -0.63 11.69
C ASP A 32 -2.72 -1.12 10.49
N VAL A 33 -1.97 -2.17 10.69
CA VAL A 33 -1.43 -2.95 9.57
C VAL A 33 -2.63 -3.58 8.88
N GLY A 34 -3.21 -2.82 7.97
CA GLY A 34 -4.33 -3.31 7.15
C GLY A 34 -3.97 -4.65 6.50
N PRO A 35 -4.95 -5.41 6.08
CA PRO A 35 -4.69 -6.71 5.46
C PRO A 35 -3.74 -6.57 4.27
N THR A 36 -2.81 -7.50 4.14
CA THR A 36 -1.82 -7.54 3.05
C THR A 36 -2.49 -7.76 1.71
N SER A 37 -1.91 -7.21 0.64
CA SER A 37 -2.35 -7.50 -0.72
C SER A 37 -1.63 -8.73 -1.26
N SER A 38 -2.37 -9.55 -1.99
CA SER A 38 -1.80 -10.65 -2.76
C SER A 38 -1.07 -10.12 -4.01
N ARG A 39 -0.30 -10.98 -4.67
CA ARG A 39 0.34 -10.69 -5.96
C ARG A 39 -0.63 -10.15 -7.01
N TYR A 40 -1.88 -10.58 -6.96
CA TYR A 40 -2.92 -10.22 -7.92
C TYR A 40 -3.73 -8.99 -7.51
N GLY A 41 -3.36 -8.32 -6.42
CA GLY A 41 -3.91 -7.03 -5.98
C GLY A 41 -5.01 -7.14 -4.92
N GLY A 42 -5.78 -8.22 -4.88
CA GLY A 42 -6.80 -8.46 -3.85
C GLY A 42 -6.19 -8.72 -2.47
N ILE A 43 -7.02 -8.64 -1.43
CA ILE A 43 -6.56 -8.97 -0.07
C ILE A 43 -6.20 -10.45 0.04
N GLY A 44 -4.97 -10.73 0.49
CA GLY A 44 -4.45 -12.08 0.61
C GLY A 44 -2.99 -12.14 1.01
N LEU A 45 -2.44 -13.33 0.96
CA LEU A 45 -1.02 -13.63 1.24
C LEU A 45 -0.36 -14.11 -0.05
N ILE A 46 0.65 -13.39 -0.52
CA ILE A 46 1.45 -13.74 -1.71
C ILE A 46 0.56 -14.09 -2.92
N GLU A 47 0.19 -15.35 -3.09
CA GLU A 47 -0.63 -15.85 -4.21
C GLU A 47 -2.02 -16.35 -3.75
N LEU A 48 -2.27 -16.37 -2.45
CA LEU A 48 -3.52 -16.90 -1.89
C LEU A 48 -4.48 -15.76 -1.56
N PRO A 49 -5.65 -15.69 -2.19
CA PRO A 49 -6.69 -14.75 -1.80
C PRO A 49 -7.23 -15.09 -0.42
N SER A 50 -7.59 -14.08 0.34
CA SER A 50 -8.19 -14.21 1.67
C SER A 50 -9.66 -13.81 1.62
N ALA A 51 -10.48 -14.38 2.50
CA ALA A 51 -11.86 -13.95 2.70
C ALA A 51 -11.99 -12.58 3.40
N ARG A 52 -10.87 -11.99 3.85
CA ARG A 52 -10.85 -10.67 4.49
C ARG A 52 -11.04 -9.57 3.45
N PHE A 53 -11.67 -8.49 3.88
CA PHE A 53 -11.83 -7.27 3.11
C PHE A 53 -10.95 -6.16 3.69
N SER A 54 -10.59 -5.20 2.85
CA SER A 54 -10.04 -3.94 3.32
C SER A 54 -11.14 -3.07 3.93
N LYS A 55 -10.74 -1.96 4.56
CA LYS A 55 -11.73 -0.96 5.01
C LYS A 55 -12.47 -0.36 3.81
N GLU A 56 -13.75 -0.06 4.01
CA GLU A 56 -14.59 0.66 3.04
C GLU A 56 -13.91 1.96 2.59
N GLY A 57 -14.07 2.29 1.32
CA GLY A 57 -13.46 3.47 0.68
C GLY A 57 -11.97 3.32 0.37
N ASN A 58 -11.36 2.16 0.64
CA ASN A 58 -9.94 1.95 0.35
C ASN A 58 -9.70 1.74 -1.15
N LEU A 59 -8.68 2.44 -1.66
CA LEU A 59 -8.18 2.30 -3.01
C LEU A 59 -6.68 2.00 -2.94
N ARG A 60 -6.22 0.96 -3.61
CA ARG A 60 -4.81 0.55 -3.65
C ARG A 60 -4.35 0.33 -5.07
N LEU A 61 -3.13 0.76 -5.35
CA LEU A 61 -2.40 0.42 -6.55
C LEU A 61 -1.21 -0.46 -6.15
N GLY A 62 -1.07 -1.60 -6.82
CA GLY A 62 0.04 -2.52 -6.64
C GLY A 62 0.74 -2.84 -7.93
N ILE A 63 2.06 -2.98 -7.88
CA ILE A 63 2.88 -3.47 -8.98
C ILE A 63 3.72 -4.61 -8.42
N THR A 64 3.63 -5.78 -9.07
CA THR A 64 4.38 -6.96 -8.68
C THR A 64 5.14 -7.47 -9.90
N SER A 65 6.44 -7.65 -9.75
CA SER A 65 7.29 -8.23 -10.79
C SER A 65 7.89 -9.53 -10.29
N SER A 66 7.62 -10.61 -11.02
CA SER A 66 8.21 -11.93 -10.78
C SER A 66 8.33 -12.61 -12.13
N TRP A 67 9.55 -12.74 -12.60
CA TRP A 67 9.83 -13.28 -13.95
C TRP A 67 9.07 -14.59 -14.24
N PRO A 68 8.41 -14.72 -15.38
CA PRO A 68 8.30 -13.77 -16.49
C PRO A 68 7.12 -12.78 -16.37
N TYR A 69 6.39 -12.76 -15.27
CA TYR A 69 5.15 -12.01 -15.05
C TYR A 69 5.42 -10.64 -14.42
N GLU A 70 4.74 -9.63 -14.96
CA GLU A 70 4.59 -8.33 -14.31
C GLU A 70 3.09 -8.03 -14.19
N VAL A 71 2.64 -7.80 -12.95
CA VAL A 71 1.23 -7.57 -12.65
C VAL A 71 1.07 -6.17 -12.07
N THR A 72 0.26 -5.35 -12.73
CA THR A 72 -0.25 -4.10 -12.20
C THR A 72 -1.70 -4.30 -11.79
N ALA A 73 -2.04 -4.01 -10.55
CA ALA A 73 -3.38 -4.20 -10.01
C ALA A 73 -3.91 -2.92 -9.36
N LEU A 74 -5.15 -2.61 -9.64
CA LEU A 74 -5.91 -1.56 -8.97
C LEU A 74 -7.04 -2.23 -8.20
N MET A 75 -7.04 -2.07 -6.88
CA MET A 75 -8.03 -2.63 -5.98
C MET A 75 -8.86 -1.52 -5.34
N ALA A 76 -10.17 -1.72 -5.29
CA ALA A 76 -11.11 -0.85 -4.59
C ALA A 76 -12.01 -1.66 -3.66
N THR A 77 -12.31 -1.12 -2.48
CA THR A 77 -13.31 -1.65 -1.54
C THR A 77 -14.43 -0.61 -1.40
N PRO A 78 -15.37 -0.55 -2.35
CA PRO A 78 -16.42 0.46 -2.33
C PRO A 78 -17.41 0.26 -1.18
N PHE A 79 -17.58 -0.97 -0.72
CA PHE A 79 -18.45 -1.35 0.40
C PHE A 79 -17.74 -2.34 1.32
N PRO A 80 -18.15 -2.46 2.60
CA PRO A 80 -17.48 -3.35 3.57
C PRO A 80 -17.59 -4.85 3.21
N TRP A 81 -18.45 -5.20 2.29
CA TRP A 81 -18.73 -6.58 1.83
C TRP A 81 -18.34 -6.81 0.36
N MET A 82 -17.70 -5.84 -0.32
CA MET A 82 -17.34 -5.94 -1.72
C MET A 82 -15.93 -5.44 -1.98
N GLU A 83 -15.14 -6.24 -2.65
CA GLU A 83 -13.82 -5.87 -3.18
C GLU A 83 -13.78 -6.11 -4.69
N ALA A 84 -13.32 -5.12 -5.43
CA ALA A 84 -13.12 -5.19 -6.87
C ALA A 84 -11.65 -5.00 -7.20
N VAL A 85 -11.09 -5.82 -8.07
CA VAL A 85 -9.70 -5.73 -8.54
C VAL A 85 -9.68 -5.70 -10.05
N TYR A 86 -9.01 -4.71 -10.61
CA TYR A 86 -8.59 -4.70 -12.01
C TYR A 86 -7.14 -5.12 -12.08
N ARG A 87 -6.83 -6.12 -12.89
CA ARG A 87 -5.48 -6.61 -13.16
C ARG A 87 -5.06 -6.37 -14.59
N TYR A 88 -3.82 -5.96 -14.74
CA TYR A 88 -3.11 -5.93 -16.01
C TYR A 88 -1.84 -6.75 -15.85
N THR A 89 -1.75 -7.86 -16.58
CA THR A 89 -0.61 -8.78 -16.52
C THR A 89 0.14 -8.74 -17.84
N GLU A 90 1.44 -8.54 -17.77
CA GLU A 90 2.36 -8.67 -18.89
C GLU A 90 3.22 -9.92 -18.71
N ILE A 91 3.34 -10.73 -19.75
CA ILE A 91 4.16 -11.96 -19.78
C ILE A 91 5.34 -11.71 -20.71
N LYS A 92 6.51 -11.53 -20.10
CA LYS A 92 7.71 -11.04 -20.83
C LYS A 92 8.40 -12.06 -21.72
N ASN A 93 8.16 -13.35 -21.52
CA ASN A 93 8.74 -14.43 -22.29
C ASN A 93 7.80 -15.01 -23.36
N ASP A 94 6.63 -14.40 -23.53
CA ASP A 94 5.65 -14.86 -24.51
C ASP A 94 5.22 -13.68 -25.40
N LEU A 95 5.02 -13.94 -26.67
CA LEU A 95 4.60 -12.93 -27.65
C LEU A 95 3.11 -13.02 -27.89
N TYR A 96 2.51 -11.88 -28.15
CA TYR A 96 1.08 -11.81 -28.44
C TYR A 96 0.68 -12.60 -29.68
N SER A 97 1.59 -12.76 -30.63
CA SER A 97 1.36 -13.53 -31.89
C SER A 97 2.69 -14.03 -32.44
N ASP A 98 2.64 -15.20 -33.06
CA ASP A 98 3.76 -15.80 -33.79
C ASP A 98 4.04 -15.09 -35.13
N ILE A 99 3.16 -14.20 -35.56
CA ILE A 99 3.26 -13.47 -36.82
C ILE A 99 3.79 -12.05 -36.55
N PRO A 100 5.06 -11.74 -36.84
CA PRO A 100 5.67 -10.42 -36.54
C PRO A 100 4.93 -9.24 -37.21
N ALA A 101 4.33 -9.45 -38.38
CA ALA A 101 3.58 -8.42 -39.10
C ALA A 101 2.26 -8.05 -38.40
N PHE A 102 1.75 -8.89 -37.50
CA PHE A 102 0.47 -8.68 -36.83
C PHE A 102 0.63 -8.05 -35.44
N SER A 103 1.69 -8.37 -34.70
CA SER A 103 1.89 -7.89 -33.33
C SER A 103 3.23 -7.17 -33.12
N GLY A 104 4.14 -7.23 -34.09
CA GLY A 104 5.53 -6.84 -33.87
C GLY A 104 6.16 -7.70 -32.77
N ASN A 105 7.02 -7.10 -31.95
CA ASN A 105 7.64 -7.77 -30.80
C ASN A 105 6.90 -7.42 -29.48
N GLN A 106 5.57 -7.37 -29.50
CA GLN A 106 4.80 -7.07 -28.30
C GLN A 106 4.64 -8.33 -27.45
N THR A 107 4.95 -8.19 -26.17
CA THR A 107 4.71 -9.21 -25.15
C THR A 107 3.23 -9.48 -24.95
N LEU A 108 2.90 -10.70 -24.55
CA LEU A 108 1.53 -11.09 -24.25
C LEU A 108 1.01 -10.27 -23.05
N LYS A 109 -0.18 -9.72 -23.21
CA LYS A 109 -0.83 -8.88 -22.20
C LYS A 109 -2.22 -9.39 -21.92
N ASP A 110 -2.54 -9.57 -20.64
CA ASP A 110 -3.84 -10.02 -20.18
C ASP A 110 -4.48 -9.00 -19.24
N LYS A 111 -5.80 -8.88 -19.31
CA LYS A 111 -6.59 -7.98 -18.46
C LYS A 111 -7.65 -8.80 -17.74
N GLY A 112 -7.70 -8.67 -16.43
CA GLY A 112 -8.66 -9.37 -15.60
C GLY A 112 -9.41 -8.43 -14.65
N PHE A 113 -10.64 -8.83 -14.34
CA PHE A 113 -11.45 -8.22 -13.30
C PHE A 113 -11.86 -9.31 -12.32
N ASP A 114 -11.60 -9.08 -11.04
CA ASP A 114 -11.98 -9.99 -9.97
C ASP A 114 -12.92 -9.25 -9.02
N PHE A 115 -13.99 -9.93 -8.62
CA PHE A 115 -14.93 -9.42 -7.62
C PHE A 115 -15.02 -10.43 -6.48
N LYS A 116 -15.04 -9.93 -5.27
CA LYS A 116 -15.22 -10.68 -4.04
C LYS A 116 -16.36 -10.07 -3.23
N PHE A 117 -17.29 -10.92 -2.78
CA PHE A 117 -18.47 -10.57 -2.01
C PHE A 117 -18.49 -11.34 -0.70
#